data_28b6b509fe704e6e7fe4efacff613118
#
_entry.id   28b6b509fe704e6e7fe4efacff613118
#
_cell.length_a   1.000
_cell.length_b   1.000
_cell.length_c   1.000
_cell.angle_alpha   90.00
_cell.angle_beta   90.00
_cell.angle_gamma   90.00
#
_symmetry.space_group_name_H-M   'P 1'
#
loop_
_entity.id
_entity.type
_entity.pdbx_description
1 polymer ?
#
loop_
_entity_poly.entity_id
_entity_poly.type
_entity_poly.pdbx_seq_one_letter_code
_entity_poly.pdbx_strand_id
1 'polypeptide(L)'
;MASFIEKLLATAIKSDRSYLILVSGQQGIGKTSFAIHATFTAYLNYAKVLRHLYFEADDFFKDTASMTKSLPVAVFDDAGVWLSRQRWYEKETVYLGNLLQLSRNLFKLVIFTTPSENLPKQIVTHLNYVIRALSVEERGNMTAGVIYKKSYTHAFENSYGRVEGVIRWPRRYPDDVYEAYSIIRSVKVAKFKAIAAVASGFKEEAKKAIEAVRESIDLERLRELIVKLGGDEDDIKVIEERVIATLKYFYS
;
A
#
# COMPACT_ATOMS: atom_id res chain seq x y z
N MET A 1 -12.79 -0.84 13.60
CA MET A 1 -11.59 -0.42 12.83
C MET A 1 -11.41 1.09 12.87
N ALA A 2 -12.37 1.89 12.44
CA ALA A 2 -12.25 3.37 12.44
C ALA A 2 -11.73 3.91 13.78
N SER A 3 -12.35 3.53 14.89
CA SER A 3 -11.90 3.96 16.23
C SER A 3 -10.42 3.65 16.57
N PHE A 4 -9.82 2.57 16.04
CA PHE A 4 -8.40 2.28 16.24
C PHE A 4 -7.52 3.22 15.41
N ILE A 5 -7.86 3.39 14.13
CA ILE A 5 -7.11 4.27 13.22
C ILE A 5 -7.23 5.74 13.65
N GLU A 6 -8.44 6.19 14.01
CA GLU A 6 -8.68 7.55 14.53
C GLU A 6 -7.84 7.84 15.77
N LYS A 7 -7.79 6.91 16.72
CA LYS A 7 -6.97 7.05 17.93
C LYS A 7 -5.48 7.12 17.61
N LEU A 8 -5.00 6.30 16.67
CA LEU A 8 -3.61 6.34 16.24
C LEU A 8 -3.28 7.67 15.55
N LEU A 9 -4.13 8.13 14.63
CA LEU A 9 -3.96 9.42 13.95
C LEU A 9 -3.96 10.58 14.95
N ALA A 10 -4.94 10.64 15.83
CA ALA A 10 -5.01 11.67 16.86
C ALA A 10 -3.76 11.68 17.75
N THR A 11 -3.28 10.49 18.14
CA THR A 11 -2.05 10.35 18.92
C THR A 11 -0.82 10.76 18.12
N ALA A 12 -0.73 10.37 16.84
CA ALA A 12 0.36 10.72 15.95
C ALA A 12 0.48 12.25 15.76
N ILE A 13 -0.66 12.89 15.53
CA ILE A 13 -0.72 14.36 15.38
C ILE A 13 -0.33 15.05 16.67
N LYS A 14 -0.93 14.64 17.81
CA LYS A 14 -0.68 15.27 19.11
C LYS A 14 0.76 15.13 19.60
N SER A 15 1.39 13.98 19.33
CA SER A 15 2.76 13.68 19.82
C SER A 15 3.85 13.88 18.77
N ASP A 16 3.50 14.39 17.60
CA ASP A 16 4.37 14.51 16.42
C ASP A 16 5.16 13.22 16.13
N ARG A 17 4.44 12.10 16.08
CA ARG A 17 4.99 10.77 15.81
C ARG A 17 4.41 10.19 14.55
N SER A 18 5.10 9.21 13.99
CA SER A 18 4.57 8.32 12.96
C SER A 18 4.36 6.92 13.52
N TYR A 19 3.33 6.25 13.01
CA TYR A 19 3.11 4.84 13.29
C TYR A 19 3.19 4.03 12.00
N LEU A 20 3.98 2.96 12.03
CA LEU A 20 4.09 1.99 10.95
C LEU A 20 3.30 0.73 11.31
N ILE A 21 2.40 0.34 10.43
CA ILE A 21 1.48 -0.78 10.62
C ILE A 21 1.72 -1.79 9.51
N LEU A 22 1.94 -3.03 9.88
CA LEU A 22 1.95 -4.16 8.95
C LEU A 22 0.62 -4.89 9.02
N VAL A 23 -0.05 -5.09 7.89
CA VAL A 23 -1.23 -5.95 7.77
C VAL A 23 -0.85 -7.20 7.01
N SER A 24 -0.80 -8.32 7.69
CA SER A 24 -0.39 -9.62 7.14
C SER A 24 -1.54 -10.63 7.14
N GLY A 25 -1.42 -11.66 6.31
CA GLY A 25 -2.39 -12.76 6.23
C GLY A 25 -2.55 -13.30 4.81
N GLN A 26 -3.29 -14.38 4.66
CA GLN A 26 -3.48 -15.07 3.39
C GLN A 26 -3.97 -14.14 2.27
N GLN A 27 -3.68 -14.51 1.02
CA GLN A 27 -4.20 -13.79 -0.14
C GLN A 27 -5.73 -13.82 -0.15
N GLY A 28 -6.37 -12.71 -0.55
CA GLY A 28 -7.82 -12.61 -0.61
C GLY A 28 -8.53 -12.38 0.74
N ILE A 29 -7.81 -12.33 1.87
CA ILE A 29 -8.42 -12.16 3.20
C ILE A 29 -8.90 -10.72 3.49
N GLY A 30 -8.64 -9.74 2.61
CA GLY A 30 -9.09 -8.36 2.78
C GLY A 30 -8.06 -7.41 3.39
N LYS A 31 -6.76 -7.65 3.19
CA LYS A 31 -5.68 -6.73 3.65
C LYS A 31 -5.76 -5.36 2.99
N THR A 32 -5.87 -5.33 1.66
CA THR A 32 -6.05 -4.10 0.88
C THR A 32 -7.33 -3.37 1.31
N SER A 33 -8.41 -4.11 1.59
CA SER A 33 -9.65 -3.55 2.10
C SER A 33 -9.44 -2.83 3.45
N PHE A 34 -8.67 -3.43 4.36
CA PHE A 34 -8.25 -2.75 5.58
C PHE A 34 -7.55 -1.41 5.26
N ALA A 35 -6.56 -1.45 4.38
CA ALA A 35 -5.76 -0.27 4.04
C ALA A 35 -6.61 0.83 3.42
N ILE A 36 -7.52 0.51 2.47
CA ILE A 36 -8.45 1.46 1.86
C ILE A 36 -9.36 2.09 2.91
N HIS A 37 -10.01 1.30 3.77
CA HIS A 37 -10.88 1.84 4.82
C HIS A 37 -10.12 2.64 5.87
N ALA A 38 -8.92 2.21 6.26
CA ALA A 38 -8.08 2.95 7.19
C ALA A 38 -7.67 4.32 6.63
N THR A 39 -7.30 4.35 5.36
CA THR A 39 -6.91 5.57 4.67
C THR A 39 -8.11 6.48 4.43
N PHE A 40 -9.27 5.92 4.08
CA PHE A 40 -10.52 6.69 3.97
C PHE A 40 -10.89 7.37 5.30
N THR A 41 -10.68 6.71 6.44
CA THR A 41 -10.90 7.32 7.75
C THR A 41 -10.07 8.61 7.95
N ALA A 42 -8.91 8.69 7.32
CA ALA A 42 -8.03 9.86 7.43
C ALA A 42 -8.33 10.98 6.42
N TYR A 43 -8.67 10.60 5.19
CA TYR A 43 -8.86 11.57 4.10
C TYR A 43 -10.31 11.94 3.84
N LEU A 44 -11.27 11.07 4.20
CA LEU A 44 -12.70 11.17 3.87
C LEU A 44 -12.95 11.37 2.36
N ASN A 45 -12.02 10.89 1.53
CA ASN A 45 -12.00 11.06 0.09
C ASN A 45 -11.31 9.85 -0.56
N TYR A 46 -12.02 9.13 -1.42
CA TYR A 46 -11.48 7.91 -2.03
C TYR A 46 -10.45 8.17 -3.13
N ALA A 47 -10.54 9.28 -3.84
CA ALA A 47 -9.49 9.64 -4.82
C ALA A 47 -8.15 9.83 -4.12
N LYS A 48 -8.13 10.51 -2.95
CA LYS A 48 -6.94 10.67 -2.12
C LYS A 48 -6.45 9.34 -1.52
N VAL A 49 -7.37 8.40 -1.23
CA VAL A 49 -6.99 7.04 -0.85
C VAL A 49 -6.19 6.37 -1.98
N LEU A 50 -6.70 6.42 -3.22
CA LEU A 50 -6.03 5.83 -4.39
C LEU A 50 -4.70 6.54 -4.71
N ARG A 51 -4.64 7.85 -4.59
CA ARG A 51 -3.43 8.64 -4.79
C ARG A 51 -2.30 8.24 -3.85
N HIS A 52 -2.61 7.99 -2.56
CA HIS A 52 -1.61 7.64 -1.55
C HIS A 52 -1.48 6.13 -1.30
N LEU A 53 -1.93 5.34 -2.27
CA LEU A 53 -1.74 3.90 -2.33
C LEU A 53 -0.63 3.58 -3.33
N TYR A 54 0.48 3.05 -2.85
CA TYR A 54 1.70 2.80 -3.60
C TYR A 54 1.93 1.31 -3.81
N PHE A 55 2.25 0.93 -5.03
CA PHE A 55 2.63 -0.43 -5.40
C PHE A 55 4.14 -0.58 -5.66
N GLU A 56 4.87 0.54 -5.67
CA GLU A 56 6.30 0.62 -5.93
C GLU A 56 6.93 1.77 -5.14
N ALA A 57 8.22 1.64 -4.83
CA ALA A 57 8.97 2.69 -4.14
C ALA A 57 9.11 3.97 -4.96
N ASP A 58 9.27 3.85 -6.28
CA ASP A 58 9.47 4.99 -7.17
C ASP A 58 8.31 5.99 -7.15
N ASP A 59 7.06 5.47 -7.16
CA ASP A 59 5.87 6.32 -7.08
C ASP A 59 5.84 7.10 -5.75
N PHE A 60 6.24 6.43 -4.66
CA PHE A 60 6.34 7.03 -3.35
C PHE A 60 7.45 8.09 -3.27
N PHE A 61 8.64 7.82 -3.84
CA PHE A 61 9.75 8.78 -3.83
C PHE A 61 9.44 10.04 -4.64
N LYS A 62 8.75 9.91 -5.78
CA LYS A 62 8.31 11.06 -6.58
C LYS A 62 7.37 11.95 -5.79
N ASP A 63 6.39 11.36 -5.12
CA ASP A 63 5.47 12.13 -4.29
C ASP A 63 6.19 12.83 -3.14
N THR A 64 7.04 12.09 -2.41
CA THR A 64 7.74 12.64 -1.25
C THR A 64 8.72 13.75 -1.60
N ALA A 65 9.32 13.71 -2.78
CA ALA A 65 10.22 14.78 -3.26
C ALA A 65 9.51 16.13 -3.45
N SER A 66 8.22 16.12 -3.75
CA SER A 66 7.41 17.34 -3.95
C SER A 66 6.62 17.76 -2.69
N MET A 67 6.68 16.98 -1.62
CA MET A 67 5.89 17.23 -0.42
C MET A 67 6.40 18.41 0.39
N THR A 68 5.49 19.34 0.66
CA THR A 68 5.72 20.48 1.56
C THR A 68 5.05 20.30 2.93
N LYS A 69 4.11 19.37 3.05
CA LYS A 69 3.35 19.09 4.27
C LYS A 69 3.28 17.58 4.53
N SER A 70 3.21 17.20 5.79
CA SER A 70 3.01 15.78 6.15
C SER A 70 1.63 15.29 5.74
N LEU A 71 1.57 14.07 5.20
CA LEU A 71 0.32 13.39 4.86
C LEU A 71 -0.21 12.61 6.06
N PRO A 72 -1.54 12.50 6.21
CA PRO A 72 -2.14 11.66 7.24
C PRO A 72 -1.74 10.19 7.13
N VAL A 73 -1.85 9.60 5.93
CA VAL A 73 -1.62 8.16 5.72
C VAL A 73 -0.94 7.91 4.37
N ALA A 74 0.00 6.98 4.34
CA ALA A 74 0.53 6.36 3.12
C ALA A 74 0.34 4.84 3.19
N VAL A 75 -0.01 4.21 2.08
CA VAL A 75 -0.22 2.76 1.97
C VAL A 75 0.76 2.17 0.98
N PHE A 76 1.46 1.11 1.38
CA PHE A 76 2.26 0.27 0.51
C PHE A 76 1.53 -1.07 0.34
N ASP A 77 0.79 -1.18 -0.78
CA ASP A 77 0.00 -2.37 -1.05
C ASP A 77 0.84 -3.46 -1.72
N ASP A 78 0.54 -4.73 -1.38
CA ASP A 78 1.30 -5.88 -1.82
C ASP A 78 2.84 -5.72 -1.60
N ALA A 79 3.24 -5.05 -0.51
CA ALA A 79 4.62 -4.67 -0.21
C ALA A 79 5.61 -5.86 -0.24
N GLY A 80 5.15 -7.07 0.08
CA GLY A 80 5.97 -8.28 0.00
C GLY A 80 6.46 -8.65 -1.40
N VAL A 81 5.87 -8.08 -2.46
CA VAL A 81 6.30 -8.33 -3.85
C VAL A 81 7.57 -7.56 -4.18
N TRP A 82 7.65 -6.30 -3.77
CA TRP A 82 8.76 -5.41 -4.12
C TRP A 82 9.66 -5.07 -2.93
N LEU A 83 9.21 -5.27 -1.68
CA LEU A 83 9.97 -5.16 -0.44
C LEU A 83 10.22 -6.53 0.19
N SER A 84 10.67 -7.51 -0.57
CA SER A 84 10.99 -8.81 0.01
C SER A 84 12.31 -8.76 0.79
N ARG A 85 12.43 -9.59 1.85
CA ARG A 85 13.67 -9.73 2.63
C ARG A 85 14.88 -10.11 1.75
N GLN A 86 14.65 -10.78 0.64
CA GLN A 86 15.70 -11.17 -0.32
C GLN A 86 16.25 -9.99 -1.10
N ARG A 87 15.51 -8.87 -1.19
CA ARG A 87 15.86 -7.64 -1.93
C ARG A 87 16.33 -6.52 -0.99
N TRP A 88 16.80 -6.85 0.21
CA TRP A 88 17.21 -5.88 1.24
C TRP A 88 18.37 -4.96 0.81
N TYR A 89 19.18 -5.40 -0.14
CA TYR A 89 20.35 -4.68 -0.68
C TYR A 89 20.00 -3.76 -1.85
N GLU A 90 18.80 -3.81 -2.40
CA GLU A 90 18.40 -2.91 -3.46
C GLU A 90 18.32 -1.49 -2.96
N LYS A 91 18.79 -0.54 -3.80
CA LYS A 91 18.87 0.88 -3.43
C LYS A 91 17.54 1.43 -2.94
N GLU A 92 16.44 1.05 -3.61
CA GLU A 92 15.08 1.47 -3.28
C GLU A 92 14.68 1.02 -1.87
N THR A 93 15.02 -0.22 -1.50
CA THR A 93 14.75 -0.77 -0.16
C THR A 93 15.54 -0.04 0.92
N VAL A 94 16.81 0.26 0.65
CA VAL A 94 17.68 1.00 1.56
C VAL A 94 17.18 2.44 1.72
N TYR A 95 16.85 3.12 0.62
CA TYR A 95 16.33 4.48 0.65
C TYR A 95 14.99 4.56 1.37
N LEU A 96 14.08 3.61 1.12
CA LEU A 96 12.81 3.56 1.84
C LEU A 96 13.04 3.36 3.36
N GLY A 97 13.93 2.46 3.75
CA GLY A 97 14.29 2.26 5.15
C GLY A 97 14.79 3.55 5.82
N ASN A 98 15.68 4.28 5.13
CA ASN A 98 16.19 5.58 5.61
C ASN A 98 15.08 6.63 5.68
N LEU A 99 14.21 6.69 4.68
CA LEU A 99 13.10 7.64 4.64
C LEU A 99 12.07 7.38 5.74
N LEU A 100 11.83 6.11 6.08
CA LEU A 100 10.94 5.74 7.18
C LEU A 100 11.49 6.17 8.55
N GLN A 101 12.80 6.34 8.71
CA GLN A 101 13.39 6.96 9.92
C GLN A 101 12.99 8.43 10.04
N LEU A 102 12.78 9.11 8.92
CA LEU A 102 12.31 10.50 8.84
C LEU A 102 10.80 10.61 8.69
N SER A 103 10.08 9.49 8.77
CA SER A 103 8.66 9.37 8.41
C SER A 103 7.74 10.31 9.19
N ARG A 104 8.09 10.66 10.45
CA ARG A 104 7.29 11.59 11.27
C ARG A 104 7.02 12.94 10.59
N ASN A 105 7.94 13.39 9.74
CA ASN A 105 7.82 14.64 9.00
C ASN A 105 7.02 14.48 7.71
N LEU A 106 6.88 13.25 7.23
CA LEU A 106 6.25 12.93 5.95
C LEU A 106 4.83 12.36 6.12
N PHE A 107 4.65 11.46 7.11
CA PHE A 107 3.40 10.75 7.33
C PHE A 107 3.10 10.58 8.81
N LYS A 108 1.82 10.55 9.15
CA LYS A 108 1.38 10.19 10.51
C LYS A 108 1.12 8.69 10.65
N LEU A 109 0.64 8.03 9.59
CA LEU A 109 0.55 6.57 9.51
C LEU A 109 1.16 6.07 8.20
N VAL A 110 1.86 4.94 8.28
CA VAL A 110 2.30 4.16 7.12
C VAL A 110 1.78 2.74 7.27
N ILE A 111 1.06 2.26 6.26
CA ILE A 111 0.45 0.93 6.26
C ILE A 111 1.09 0.08 5.17
N PHE A 112 1.63 -1.07 5.55
CA PHE A 112 2.12 -2.08 4.63
C PHE A 112 1.11 -3.23 4.58
N THR A 113 0.74 -3.70 3.39
CA THR A 113 0.00 -4.95 3.24
C THR A 113 0.90 -6.02 2.61
N THR A 114 0.84 -7.23 3.10
CA THR A 114 1.62 -8.35 2.55
C THR A 114 0.99 -9.69 2.88
N PRO A 115 1.11 -10.70 2.02
CA PRO A 115 0.66 -12.05 2.35
C PRO A 115 1.53 -12.71 3.43
N SER A 116 2.80 -12.34 3.53
CA SER A 116 3.74 -12.86 4.51
C SER A 116 4.44 -11.72 5.25
N GLU A 117 4.96 -12.01 6.44
CA GLU A 117 5.69 -11.02 7.25
C GLU A 117 7.18 -10.93 6.85
N ASN A 118 7.52 -11.36 5.65
CA ASN A 118 8.88 -11.42 5.14
C ASN A 118 9.34 -10.08 4.54
N LEU A 119 9.30 -9.03 5.36
CA LEU A 119 9.82 -7.70 5.01
C LEU A 119 11.30 -7.57 5.41
N PRO A 120 12.06 -6.65 4.75
CA PRO A 120 13.43 -6.33 5.13
C PRO A 120 13.54 -5.89 6.59
N LYS A 121 14.63 -6.24 7.24
CA LYS A 121 14.88 -5.90 8.65
C LYS A 121 14.79 -4.40 8.91
N GLN A 122 15.28 -3.59 7.98
CA GLN A 122 15.22 -2.13 8.03
C GLN A 122 13.79 -1.59 8.17
N ILE A 123 12.81 -2.28 7.62
CA ILE A 123 11.38 -1.89 7.74
C ILE A 123 10.78 -2.50 9.01
N VAL A 124 11.07 -3.78 9.26
CA VAL A 124 10.51 -4.51 10.41
C VAL A 124 10.89 -3.86 11.74
N THR A 125 12.08 -3.27 11.84
CA THR A 125 12.53 -2.58 13.06
C THR A 125 11.73 -1.32 13.38
N HIS A 126 11.11 -0.69 12.39
CA HIS A 126 10.30 0.53 12.55
C HIS A 126 8.82 0.26 12.75
N LEU A 127 8.36 -0.99 12.59
CA LEU A 127 6.95 -1.33 12.80
C LEU A 127 6.54 -1.11 14.25
N ASN A 128 5.42 -0.42 14.44
CA ASN A 128 4.80 -0.21 15.74
C ASN A 128 3.70 -1.25 16.00
N TYR A 129 2.96 -1.62 14.95
CA TYR A 129 1.87 -2.57 15.03
C TYR A 129 1.94 -3.60 13.91
N VAL A 130 1.54 -4.82 14.23
CA VAL A 130 1.25 -5.88 13.26
C VAL A 130 -0.21 -6.28 13.43
N ILE A 131 -0.97 -6.24 12.34
CA ILE A 131 -2.35 -6.70 12.29
C ILE A 131 -2.34 -7.99 11.48
N ARG A 132 -2.59 -9.10 12.15
CA ARG A 132 -2.67 -10.39 11.49
C ARG A 132 -4.13 -10.70 11.17
N ALA A 133 -4.49 -10.65 9.89
CA ALA A 133 -5.80 -11.06 9.41
C ALA A 133 -5.93 -12.58 9.52
N LEU A 134 -6.93 -13.07 10.25
CA LEU A 134 -7.04 -14.50 10.61
C LEU A 134 -8.21 -15.19 9.92
N SER A 135 -9.35 -14.55 9.83
CA SER A 135 -10.58 -15.18 9.37
C SER A 135 -11.49 -14.23 8.63
N VAL A 136 -12.37 -14.80 7.84
CA VAL A 136 -13.47 -14.11 7.17
C VAL A 136 -14.78 -14.57 7.81
N GLU A 137 -15.56 -13.60 8.27
CA GLU A 137 -16.92 -13.84 8.73
C GLU A 137 -17.85 -13.77 7.50
N GLU A 138 -18.36 -14.94 7.04
CA GLU A 138 -19.20 -15.01 5.84
C GLU A 138 -20.49 -14.19 5.97
N ARG A 139 -21.11 -14.21 7.16
CA ARG A 139 -22.35 -13.47 7.49
C ARG A 139 -22.13 -11.97 7.66
N GLY A 140 -21.54 -11.25 6.97
CA GLY A 140 -21.33 -9.79 7.11
C GLY A 140 -20.20 -9.30 6.23
N ASN A 141 -19.60 -10.20 5.47
CA ASN A 141 -18.49 -9.86 4.60
C ASN A 141 -17.38 -9.08 5.32
N MET A 142 -17.07 -9.54 6.53
CA MET A 142 -16.09 -8.91 7.42
C MET A 142 -14.82 -9.76 7.52
N THR A 143 -13.69 -9.11 7.67
CA THR A 143 -12.45 -9.76 8.10
C THR A 143 -12.19 -9.47 9.56
N ALA A 144 -11.73 -10.47 10.30
CA ALA A 144 -11.24 -10.31 11.67
C ALA A 144 -9.72 -10.48 11.71
N GLY A 145 -9.07 -9.70 12.54
CA GLY A 145 -7.62 -9.77 12.76
C GLY A 145 -7.23 -9.41 14.18
N VAL A 146 -6.06 -9.87 14.59
CA VAL A 146 -5.46 -9.55 15.89
C VAL A 146 -4.42 -8.47 15.73
N ILE A 147 -4.47 -7.47 16.60
CA ILE A 147 -3.52 -6.37 16.69
C ILE A 147 -2.44 -6.76 17.69
N TYR A 148 -1.19 -6.75 17.23
CA TYR A 148 0.00 -6.90 18.06
C TYR A 148 0.75 -5.56 18.08
N LYS A 149 1.02 -5.04 19.27
CA LYS A 149 1.93 -3.91 19.45
C LYS A 149 3.35 -4.45 19.56
N LYS A 150 4.25 -4.01 18.72
CA LYS A 150 5.65 -4.38 18.83
C LYS A 150 6.29 -3.76 20.07
N SER A 151 7.00 -4.59 20.83
CA SER A 151 7.86 -4.14 21.91
C SER A 151 9.28 -3.97 21.35
N TYR A 152 9.94 -2.86 21.66
CA TYR A 152 11.34 -2.60 21.28
C TYR A 152 12.36 -3.38 22.14
N THR A 153 11.91 -4.30 22.99
CA THR A 153 12.82 -5.12 23.80
C THR A 153 13.49 -6.17 22.93
N HIS A 154 14.68 -5.82 22.53
CA HIS A 154 15.84 -6.62 22.11
C HIS A 154 15.70 -8.03 21.53
N ALA A 155 16.36 -8.20 20.38
CA ALA A 155 17.07 -9.40 19.92
C ALA A 155 16.29 -10.53 19.22
N PHE A 156 14.96 -10.60 19.17
CA PHE A 156 14.30 -11.69 18.45
C PHE A 156 13.42 -11.17 17.30
N GLU A 157 13.83 -11.49 16.09
CA GLU A 157 13.20 -11.06 14.83
C GLU A 157 11.72 -11.47 14.69
N ASN A 158 11.22 -12.35 15.56
CA ASN A 158 9.86 -12.92 15.51
C ASN A 158 9.03 -12.68 16.78
N SER A 159 9.48 -11.88 17.72
CA SER A 159 8.68 -11.62 18.92
C SER A 159 7.57 -10.63 18.61
N TYR A 160 6.38 -11.17 18.40
CA TYR A 160 5.17 -10.35 18.50
C TYR A 160 5.13 -9.76 19.91
N GLY A 161 4.93 -8.47 19.96
CA GLY A 161 4.70 -7.82 21.22
C GLY A 161 3.36 -8.19 21.84
N ARG A 162 2.89 -7.36 22.73
CA ARG A 162 1.61 -7.55 23.43
C ARG A 162 0.44 -7.54 22.45
N VAL A 163 -0.51 -8.46 22.63
CA VAL A 163 -1.82 -8.39 21.99
C VAL A 163 -2.58 -7.17 22.53
N GLU A 164 -2.95 -6.24 21.64
CA GLU A 164 -3.72 -5.05 21.99
C GLU A 164 -5.22 -5.30 21.84
N GLY A 165 -5.61 -6.23 20.99
CA GLY A 165 -7.01 -6.57 20.80
C GLY A 165 -7.33 -7.23 19.47
N VAL A 166 -8.62 -7.39 19.21
CA VAL A 166 -9.18 -7.88 17.95
C VAL A 166 -9.83 -6.72 17.22
N ILE A 167 -9.62 -6.69 15.91
CA ILE A 167 -10.19 -5.69 15.03
C ILE A 167 -11.01 -6.37 13.92
N ARG A 168 -12.09 -5.73 13.49
CA ARG A 168 -12.91 -6.16 12.37
C ARG A 168 -13.05 -5.06 11.36
N TRP A 169 -13.08 -5.41 10.07
CA TRP A 169 -13.27 -4.46 8.97
C TRP A 169 -14.04 -5.08 7.81
N PRO A 170 -14.80 -4.27 7.01
CA PRO A 170 -15.47 -4.74 5.82
C PRO A 170 -14.46 -5.22 4.78
N ARG A 171 -14.78 -6.29 4.08
CA ARG A 171 -13.99 -6.78 2.93
C ARG A 171 -14.28 -5.99 1.65
N ARG A 172 -15.49 -5.45 1.54
CA ARG A 172 -15.91 -4.66 0.40
C ARG A 172 -15.74 -3.18 0.68
N TYR A 173 -15.46 -2.46 -0.34
CA TYR A 173 -15.50 -1.01 -0.46
C TYR A 173 -16.33 -0.66 -1.70
N PRO A 174 -16.76 0.60 -1.93
CA PRO A 174 -17.62 0.97 -3.05
C PRO A 174 -17.11 0.43 -4.38
N ASP A 175 -18.04 0.03 -5.26
CA ASP A 175 -17.70 -0.61 -6.55
C ASP A 175 -16.84 0.30 -7.43
N ASP A 176 -17.11 1.61 -7.45
CA ASP A 176 -16.29 2.59 -8.18
C ASP A 176 -14.83 2.63 -7.69
N VAL A 177 -14.62 2.49 -6.36
CA VAL A 177 -13.26 2.41 -5.78
C VAL A 177 -12.59 1.11 -6.19
N TYR A 178 -13.35 0.01 -6.21
CA TYR A 178 -12.84 -1.29 -6.65
C TYR A 178 -12.44 -1.26 -8.11
N GLU A 179 -13.26 -0.66 -8.97
CA GLU A 179 -13.00 -0.52 -10.41
C GLU A 179 -11.71 0.29 -10.63
N ALA A 180 -11.62 1.51 -10.05
CA ALA A 180 -10.45 2.36 -10.18
C ALA A 180 -9.17 1.68 -9.63
N TYR A 181 -9.25 1.07 -8.45
CA TYR A 181 -8.14 0.29 -7.87
C TYR A 181 -7.72 -0.86 -8.79
N SER A 182 -8.69 -1.58 -9.39
CA SER A 182 -8.42 -2.72 -10.26
C SER A 182 -7.69 -2.30 -11.53
N ILE A 183 -8.05 -1.16 -12.13
CA ILE A 183 -7.34 -0.58 -13.28
C ILE A 183 -5.88 -0.29 -12.89
N ILE A 184 -5.64 0.45 -11.80
CA ILE A 184 -4.29 0.80 -11.35
C ILE A 184 -3.47 -0.47 -11.05
N ARG A 185 -4.06 -1.43 -10.33
CA ARG A 185 -3.39 -2.67 -9.95
C ARG A 185 -3.06 -3.55 -11.15
N SER A 186 -3.94 -3.63 -12.16
CA SER A 186 -3.72 -4.47 -13.36
C SER A 186 -2.44 -4.07 -14.09
N VAL A 187 -2.18 -2.76 -14.22
CA VAL A 187 -0.95 -2.22 -14.83
C VAL A 187 0.29 -2.64 -14.04
N LYS A 188 0.23 -2.53 -12.73
CA LYS A 188 1.37 -2.91 -11.86
C LYS A 188 1.63 -4.41 -11.90
N VAL A 189 0.58 -5.23 -11.88
CA VAL A 189 0.70 -6.70 -12.02
C VAL A 189 1.30 -7.08 -13.38
N ALA A 190 0.89 -6.42 -14.47
CA ALA A 190 1.46 -6.65 -15.80
C ALA A 190 2.96 -6.32 -15.83
N LYS A 191 3.36 -5.20 -15.25
CA LYS A 191 4.78 -4.83 -15.12
C LYS A 191 5.57 -5.92 -14.39
N PHE A 192 5.10 -6.39 -13.23
CA PHE A 192 5.80 -7.44 -12.48
C PHE A 192 5.88 -8.76 -13.26
N LYS A 193 4.81 -9.16 -13.95
CA LYS A 193 4.81 -10.34 -14.83
C LYS A 193 5.83 -10.19 -15.96
N ALA A 194 5.88 -9.03 -16.59
CA ALA A 194 6.80 -8.76 -17.67
C ALA A 194 8.27 -8.75 -17.20
N ILE A 195 8.57 -8.14 -16.04
CA ILE A 195 9.92 -8.21 -15.44
C ILE A 195 10.32 -9.66 -15.18
N ALA A 196 9.42 -10.47 -14.61
CA ALA A 196 9.68 -11.89 -14.37
C ALA A 196 9.91 -12.67 -15.66
N ALA A 197 9.13 -12.40 -16.72
CA ALA A 197 9.29 -13.03 -18.03
C ALA A 197 10.63 -12.66 -18.68
N VAL A 198 11.02 -11.38 -18.64
CA VAL A 198 12.33 -10.92 -19.13
C VAL A 198 13.48 -11.59 -18.37
N ALA A 199 13.39 -11.66 -17.04
CA ALA A 199 14.40 -12.32 -16.21
C ALA A 199 14.53 -13.82 -16.51
N SER A 200 13.44 -14.45 -17.02
CA SER A 200 13.40 -15.86 -17.42
C SER A 200 13.73 -16.08 -18.92
N GLY A 201 14.09 -15.02 -19.66
CA GLY A 201 14.42 -15.11 -21.08
C GLY A 201 13.25 -14.97 -22.06
N PHE A 202 12.02 -14.78 -21.57
CA PHE A 202 10.78 -14.70 -22.38
C PHE A 202 10.43 -13.24 -22.72
N LYS A 203 11.30 -12.56 -23.48
CA LYS A 203 11.14 -11.13 -23.78
C LYS A 203 9.88 -10.81 -24.62
N GLU A 204 9.56 -11.65 -25.60
CA GLU A 204 8.40 -11.44 -26.46
C GLU A 204 7.09 -11.61 -25.71
N GLU A 205 7.01 -12.57 -24.79
CA GLU A 205 5.86 -12.79 -23.93
C GLU A 205 5.67 -11.61 -22.96
N ALA A 206 6.77 -11.06 -22.45
CA ALA A 206 6.73 -9.86 -21.61
C ALA A 206 6.14 -8.68 -22.38
N LYS A 207 6.57 -8.45 -23.62
CA LYS A 207 6.08 -7.39 -24.49
C LYS A 207 4.58 -7.55 -24.78
N LYS A 208 4.16 -8.75 -25.18
CA LYS A 208 2.74 -9.06 -25.42
C LYS A 208 1.87 -8.83 -24.20
N ALA A 209 2.35 -9.19 -22.99
CA ALA A 209 1.60 -8.98 -21.75
C ALA A 209 1.37 -7.49 -21.46
N ILE A 210 2.34 -6.63 -21.72
CA ILE A 210 2.20 -5.17 -21.55
C ILE A 210 1.30 -4.57 -22.61
N GLU A 211 1.43 -4.99 -23.88
CA GLU A 211 0.57 -4.53 -24.98
C GLU A 211 -0.89 -4.88 -24.70
N ALA A 212 -1.19 -6.12 -24.31
CA ALA A 212 -2.55 -6.54 -23.97
C ALA A 212 -3.17 -5.70 -22.84
N VAL A 213 -2.38 -5.37 -21.81
CA VAL A 213 -2.87 -4.50 -20.73
C VAL A 213 -3.05 -3.06 -21.22
N ARG A 214 -2.13 -2.55 -22.03
CA ARG A 214 -2.24 -1.20 -22.61
C ARG A 214 -3.52 -1.03 -23.45
N GLU A 215 -3.86 -2.03 -24.26
CA GLU A 215 -5.07 -2.02 -25.08
C GLU A 215 -6.35 -2.15 -24.25
N SER A 216 -6.28 -2.78 -23.08
CA SER A 216 -7.43 -3.00 -22.20
C SER A 216 -7.67 -1.87 -21.19
N ILE A 217 -6.73 -0.92 -21.03
CA ILE A 217 -6.85 0.16 -20.05
C ILE A 217 -7.61 1.33 -20.65
N ASP A 218 -8.72 1.64 -20.01
CA ASP A 218 -9.51 2.84 -20.27
C ASP A 218 -9.11 3.96 -19.29
N LEU A 219 -8.21 4.84 -19.76
CA LEU A 219 -7.74 5.98 -18.98
C LEU A 219 -8.84 7.03 -18.79
N GLU A 220 -9.77 7.17 -19.77
CA GLU A 220 -10.90 8.08 -19.63
C GLU A 220 -11.84 7.58 -18.53
N ARG A 221 -12.12 6.29 -18.54
CA ARG A 221 -12.90 5.67 -17.46
C ARG A 221 -12.23 5.84 -16.09
N LEU A 222 -10.92 5.68 -16.00
CA LEU A 222 -10.18 5.91 -14.75
C LEU A 222 -10.32 7.36 -14.28
N ARG A 223 -10.23 8.34 -15.19
CA ARG A 223 -10.42 9.76 -14.90
C ARG A 223 -11.82 10.04 -14.35
N GLU A 224 -12.86 9.54 -15.05
CA GLU A 224 -14.24 9.67 -14.60
C GLU A 224 -14.44 9.12 -13.17
N LEU A 225 -13.88 7.94 -12.90
CA LEU A 225 -13.93 7.33 -11.57
C LEU A 225 -13.24 8.19 -10.52
N ILE A 226 -12.06 8.74 -10.80
CA ILE A 226 -11.33 9.59 -9.85
C ILE A 226 -12.16 10.84 -9.53
N VAL A 227 -12.75 11.49 -10.54
CA VAL A 227 -13.65 12.64 -10.34
C VAL A 227 -14.85 12.26 -9.47
N LYS A 228 -15.52 11.15 -9.80
CA LYS A 228 -16.66 10.62 -9.04
C LYS A 228 -16.32 10.30 -7.59
N LEU A 229 -15.09 9.90 -7.33
CA LEU A 229 -14.55 9.59 -6.01
C LEU A 229 -14.08 10.84 -5.23
N GLY A 230 -14.29 12.03 -5.79
CA GLY A 230 -13.99 13.32 -5.18
C GLY A 230 -12.58 13.83 -5.43
N GLY A 231 -11.89 13.31 -6.48
CA GLY A 231 -10.55 13.75 -6.87
C GLY A 231 -10.56 15.09 -7.56
N ASP A 232 -9.51 15.86 -7.33
CA ASP A 232 -9.18 17.09 -8.03
C ASP A 232 -8.24 16.83 -9.23
N GLU A 233 -7.93 17.86 -10.00
CA GLU A 233 -7.03 17.78 -11.17
C GLU A 233 -5.64 17.24 -10.81
N ASP A 234 -5.14 17.53 -9.61
CA ASP A 234 -3.84 17.05 -9.15
C ASP A 234 -3.87 15.56 -8.79
N ASP A 235 -4.97 15.08 -8.18
CA ASP A 235 -5.19 13.65 -7.93
C ASP A 235 -5.27 12.85 -9.24
N ILE A 236 -6.00 13.38 -10.24
CA ILE A 236 -6.13 12.78 -11.58
C ILE A 236 -4.76 12.67 -12.22
N LYS A 237 -4.05 13.80 -12.30
CA LYS A 237 -2.73 13.87 -12.93
C LYS A 237 -1.74 12.88 -12.32
N VAL A 238 -1.62 12.86 -11.01
CA VAL A 238 -0.68 11.96 -10.31
C VAL A 238 -1.01 10.49 -10.54
N ILE A 239 -2.28 10.10 -10.49
CA ILE A 239 -2.68 8.71 -10.70
C ILE A 239 -2.45 8.30 -12.16
N GLU A 240 -2.85 9.13 -13.13
CA GLU A 240 -2.64 8.87 -14.56
C GLU A 240 -1.16 8.78 -14.91
N GLU A 241 -0.34 9.72 -14.43
CA GLU A 241 1.11 9.70 -14.67
C GLU A 241 1.76 8.40 -14.18
N ARG A 242 1.35 7.87 -13.04
CA ARG A 242 1.84 6.59 -12.52
C ARG A 242 1.44 5.42 -13.41
N VAL A 243 0.20 5.38 -13.88
CA VAL A 243 -0.30 4.36 -14.81
C VAL A 243 0.49 4.42 -16.13
N ILE A 244 0.59 5.60 -16.72
CA ILE A 244 1.29 5.84 -17.99
C ILE A 244 2.79 5.53 -17.86
N ALA A 245 3.45 5.96 -16.80
CA ALA A 245 4.87 5.68 -16.56
C ALA A 245 5.14 4.18 -16.46
N THR A 246 4.24 3.44 -15.83
CA THR A 246 4.34 1.97 -15.74
C THR A 246 4.19 1.32 -17.11
N LEU A 247 3.26 1.78 -17.95
CA LEU A 247 3.07 1.28 -19.30
C LEU A 247 4.25 1.60 -20.23
N LYS A 248 4.92 2.73 -20.03
CA LYS A 248 6.10 3.15 -20.82
C LYS A 248 7.38 2.40 -20.45
N TYR A 249 7.45 1.78 -19.29
CA TYR A 249 8.68 1.15 -18.76
C TYR A 249 9.35 0.15 -19.72
N PHE A 250 8.61 -0.50 -20.59
CA PHE A 250 9.13 -1.52 -21.53
C PHE A 250 9.40 -1.01 -22.94
N TYR A 251 9.20 0.28 -23.22
CA TYR A 251 9.45 0.91 -24.52
C TYR A 251 10.64 1.84 -24.51
N SER A 252 11.26 2.04 -23.34
CA SER A 252 12.55 2.72 -23.14
C SER A 252 13.68 1.71 -22.99
#